data_9bed91db7af8deb10949866207f438c5
#
_entry.id   9bed91db7af8deb10949866207f438c5
#
_cell.length_a   1.000
_cell.length_b   1.000
_cell.length_c   1.000
_cell.angle_alpha   90.00
_cell.angle_beta   90.00
_cell.angle_gamma   90.00
#
_symmetry.space_group_name_H-M   'P 1'
#
loop_
_entity.id
_entity.type
_entity.pdbx_description
1 polymer ?
#
loop_
_entity_poly.entity_id
_entity_poly.type
_entity_poly.pdbx_seq_one_letter_code
_entity_poly.pdbx_strand_id
1 'polypeptide(L)'
;MKTNQPYQPLLLRILHGLTGIALIAAMVTAYWTYDTFDGRWLKLPLPEYGEIESIHGTFGLYTLIIFPIFAIYAFRRGNKRLIQSDSLNKLTQFGKPIWWYSLHRLVNTLTLFALTFALYSGRMMDSKWLPEGELNHFWYYAHLLSWLIKVLEIVILLAIIAAWIVPKFD
;
A
#
# COMPACT_ATOMS: atom_id res chain seq x y z
N MET A 1 -2.92 -19.27 -33.64
CA MET A 1 -3.85 -18.26 -33.07
C MET A 1 -3.33 -17.83 -31.72
N LYS A 2 -2.85 -16.58 -31.57
CA LYS A 2 -2.56 -16.00 -30.25
C LYS A 2 -3.92 -15.75 -29.58
N THR A 3 -4.22 -16.52 -28.56
CA THR A 3 -5.43 -16.29 -27.75
C THR A 3 -5.34 -14.89 -27.16
N ASN A 4 -6.28 -14.01 -27.50
CA ASN A 4 -6.48 -12.67 -26.91
C ASN A 4 -6.92 -12.80 -25.44
N GLN A 5 -6.18 -13.55 -24.63
CA GLN A 5 -6.45 -13.60 -23.20
C GLN A 5 -6.03 -12.26 -22.57
N PRO A 6 -6.89 -11.67 -21.75
CA PRO A 6 -6.55 -10.43 -21.08
C PRO A 6 -5.27 -10.62 -20.28
N TYR A 7 -4.38 -9.63 -20.34
CA TYR A 7 -3.06 -9.63 -19.70
C TYR A 7 -3.10 -9.95 -18.19
N GLN A 8 -4.26 -9.80 -17.56
CA GLN A 8 -4.50 -10.16 -16.17
C GLN A 8 -5.68 -11.11 -16.06
N PRO A 9 -5.54 -12.23 -15.33
CA PRO A 9 -6.67 -13.05 -14.94
C PRO A 9 -7.71 -12.21 -14.19
N LEU A 10 -9.00 -12.47 -14.45
CA LEU A 10 -10.11 -11.75 -13.82
C LEU A 10 -9.99 -11.73 -12.28
N LEU A 11 -9.66 -12.89 -11.69
CA LEU A 11 -9.50 -13.02 -10.25
C LEU A 11 -8.42 -12.08 -9.69
N LEU A 12 -7.28 -11.92 -10.39
CA LEU A 12 -6.23 -10.99 -9.95
C LEU A 12 -6.72 -9.54 -9.96
N ARG A 13 -7.53 -9.17 -10.96
CA ARG A 13 -8.13 -7.83 -11.04
C ARG A 13 -9.11 -7.58 -9.89
N ILE A 14 -9.96 -8.55 -9.59
CA ILE A 14 -10.94 -8.47 -8.49
C ILE A 14 -10.20 -8.34 -7.15
N LEU A 15 -9.27 -9.25 -6.87
CA LEU A 15 -8.50 -9.24 -5.62
C LEU A 15 -7.70 -7.94 -5.46
N HIS A 16 -7.09 -7.44 -6.53
CA HIS A 16 -6.37 -6.16 -6.53
C HIS A 16 -7.33 -4.99 -6.22
N GLY A 17 -8.51 -4.97 -6.85
CA GLY A 17 -9.51 -3.94 -6.60
C GLY A 17 -10.03 -3.95 -5.16
N LEU A 18 -10.39 -5.13 -4.64
CA LEU A 18 -10.87 -5.29 -3.26
C LEU A 18 -9.79 -4.89 -2.24
N THR A 19 -8.55 -5.36 -2.45
CA THR A 19 -7.41 -4.99 -1.59
C THR A 19 -7.16 -3.47 -1.66
N GLY A 20 -7.23 -2.88 -2.85
CA GLY A 20 -7.04 -1.45 -3.06
C GLY A 20 -8.09 -0.61 -2.33
N ILE A 21 -9.37 -0.97 -2.44
CA ILE A 21 -10.46 -0.26 -1.74
C ILE A 21 -10.30 -0.37 -0.22
N ALA A 22 -10.04 -1.58 0.30
CA ALA A 22 -9.84 -1.77 1.73
C ALA A 22 -8.61 -1.00 2.25
N LEU A 23 -7.52 -1.00 1.49
CA LEU A 23 -6.30 -0.25 1.81
C LEU A 23 -6.54 1.26 1.83
N ILE A 24 -7.21 1.82 0.81
CA ILE A 24 -7.52 3.26 0.76
C ILE A 24 -8.36 3.66 1.96
N ALA A 25 -9.41 2.89 2.28
CA ALA A 25 -10.24 3.14 3.44
C ALA A 25 -9.43 3.07 4.75
N ALA A 26 -8.57 2.05 4.90
CA ALA A 26 -7.67 1.94 6.03
C ALA A 26 -6.69 3.13 6.13
N MET A 27 -6.15 3.61 5.00
CA MET A 27 -5.22 4.75 4.99
C MET A 27 -5.89 6.07 5.36
N VAL A 28 -7.11 6.32 4.87
CA VAL A 28 -7.88 7.53 5.20
C VAL A 28 -8.24 7.53 6.68
N THR A 29 -8.76 6.42 7.19
CA THR A 29 -9.11 6.30 8.61
C THR A 29 -7.88 6.30 9.51
N ALA A 30 -6.72 5.76 9.06
CA ALA A 30 -5.45 5.86 9.77
C ALA A 30 -5.01 7.31 9.98
N TYR A 31 -5.09 8.12 8.91
CA TYR A 31 -4.76 9.54 9.02
C TYR A 31 -5.73 10.27 9.97
N TRP A 32 -7.03 9.97 9.88
CA TRP A 32 -8.02 10.55 10.77
C TRP A 32 -7.81 10.14 12.23
N THR A 33 -7.46 8.87 12.49
CA THR A 33 -7.06 8.40 13.83
C THR A 33 -5.83 9.16 14.33
N TYR A 34 -4.80 9.30 13.48
CA TYR A 34 -3.60 10.08 13.80
C TYR A 34 -3.95 11.55 14.12
N ASP A 35 -4.77 12.20 13.30
CA ASP A 35 -5.18 13.59 13.48
C ASP A 35 -5.96 13.80 14.79
N THR A 36 -6.83 12.84 15.15
CA THR A 36 -7.65 12.90 16.36
C THR A 36 -6.82 12.70 17.64
N PHE A 37 -5.90 11.72 17.66
CA PHE A 37 -5.23 11.28 18.90
C PHE A 37 -3.79 11.74 19.04
N ASP A 38 -3.10 12.08 17.96
CA ASP A 38 -1.70 12.52 17.98
C ASP A 38 -1.50 13.91 17.34
N GLY A 39 -1.65 14.04 16.03
CA GLY A 39 -1.60 15.30 15.27
C GLY A 39 -0.28 16.08 15.37
N ARG A 40 0.80 15.52 15.92
CA ARG A 40 2.06 16.24 16.23
C ARG A 40 2.77 16.81 15.00
N TRP A 41 2.72 16.13 13.86
CA TRP A 41 3.51 16.53 12.69
C TRP A 41 2.67 17.24 11.63
N LEU A 42 1.40 16.86 11.51
CA LEU A 42 0.46 17.49 10.59
C LEU A 42 -0.94 17.28 11.13
N LYS A 43 -1.59 18.36 11.54
CA LYS A 43 -2.97 18.36 11.98
C LYS A 43 -3.82 19.09 10.94
N LEU A 44 -4.86 18.40 10.44
CA LEU A 44 -5.88 19.01 9.60
C LEU A 44 -7.12 19.32 10.46
N PRO A 45 -7.98 20.28 10.07
CA PRO A 45 -9.19 20.59 10.83
C PRO A 45 -10.28 19.52 10.59
N LEU A 46 -9.97 18.25 10.88
CA LEU A 46 -10.94 17.17 10.78
C LEU A 46 -11.82 17.15 12.02
N PRO A 47 -13.10 16.73 11.90
CA PRO A 47 -13.96 16.54 13.05
C PRO A 47 -13.38 15.52 14.01
N GLU A 48 -13.37 15.82 15.31
CA GLU A 48 -13.00 14.82 16.33
C GLU A 48 -14.07 13.73 16.37
N TYR A 49 -13.64 12.49 16.20
CA TYR A 49 -14.52 11.33 16.23
C TYR A 49 -13.89 10.21 17.05
N GLY A 50 -14.39 10.01 18.29
CA GLY A 50 -13.79 9.10 19.26
C GLY A 50 -13.74 7.63 18.83
N GLU A 51 -14.62 7.20 17.90
CA GLU A 51 -14.66 5.81 17.42
C GLU A 51 -13.82 5.57 16.15
N ILE A 52 -13.11 6.59 15.67
CA ILE A 52 -12.35 6.48 14.41
C ILE A 52 -11.28 5.37 14.45
N GLU A 53 -10.70 5.12 15.63
CA GLU A 53 -9.73 4.03 15.82
C GLU A 53 -10.39 2.66 15.56
N SER A 54 -11.60 2.44 16.07
CA SER A 54 -12.36 1.20 15.82
C SER A 54 -12.69 1.01 14.34
N ILE A 55 -13.04 2.10 13.64
CA ILE A 55 -13.30 2.07 12.20
C ILE A 55 -12.00 1.74 11.44
N HIS A 56 -10.89 2.36 11.81
CA HIS A 56 -9.58 2.03 11.23
C HIS A 56 -9.22 0.55 11.46
N GLY A 57 -9.40 0.04 12.67
CA GLY A 57 -9.19 -1.36 12.99
C GLY A 57 -10.05 -2.31 12.15
N THR A 58 -11.31 -1.94 11.87
CA THR A 58 -12.23 -2.70 11.01
C THR A 58 -11.70 -2.80 9.57
N PHE A 59 -11.26 -1.69 8.96
CA PHE A 59 -10.66 -1.72 7.62
C PHE A 59 -9.30 -2.42 7.61
N GLY A 60 -8.52 -2.31 8.69
CA GLY A 60 -7.31 -3.09 8.91
C GLY A 60 -7.59 -4.59 8.90
N LEU A 61 -8.65 -5.04 9.59
CA LEU A 61 -9.08 -6.43 9.60
C LEU A 61 -9.51 -6.92 8.21
N TYR A 62 -10.30 -6.15 7.46
CA TYR A 62 -10.66 -6.51 6.08
C TYR A 62 -9.42 -6.64 5.20
N THR A 63 -8.48 -5.71 5.33
CA THR A 63 -7.21 -5.78 4.61
C THR A 63 -6.40 -7.02 5.02
N LEU A 64 -6.35 -7.34 6.31
CA LEU A 64 -5.65 -8.53 6.83
C LEU A 64 -6.22 -9.84 6.29
N ILE A 65 -7.52 -9.91 6.02
CA ILE A 65 -8.17 -11.11 5.46
C ILE A 65 -7.92 -11.21 3.94
N ILE A 66 -8.09 -10.09 3.22
CA ILE A 66 -8.06 -10.09 1.75
C ILE A 66 -6.62 -10.12 1.21
N PHE A 67 -5.72 -9.37 1.84
CA PHE A 67 -4.36 -9.16 1.33
C PHE A 67 -3.52 -10.43 1.21
N PRO A 68 -3.49 -11.38 2.17
CA PRO A 68 -2.72 -12.61 2.01
C PRO A 68 -3.13 -13.42 0.78
N ILE A 69 -4.45 -13.49 0.50
CA ILE A 69 -4.99 -14.17 -0.67
C ILE A 69 -4.50 -13.48 -1.95
N PHE A 70 -4.61 -12.15 -1.98
CA PHE A 70 -4.09 -11.34 -3.08
C PHE A 70 -2.58 -11.53 -3.25
N ALA A 71 -1.80 -11.45 -2.19
CA ALA A 71 -0.34 -11.56 -2.22
C ALA A 71 0.11 -12.92 -2.77
N ILE A 72 -0.44 -14.03 -2.25
CA ILE A 72 -0.13 -15.37 -2.73
C ILE A 72 -0.45 -15.51 -4.23
N TYR A 73 -1.61 -15.00 -4.65
CA TYR A 73 -2.01 -15.05 -6.04
C TYR A 73 -1.14 -14.14 -6.92
N ALA A 74 -0.78 -12.96 -6.44
CA ALA A 74 0.12 -12.03 -7.13
C ALA A 74 1.53 -12.62 -7.30
N PHE A 75 2.08 -13.29 -6.29
CA PHE A 75 3.36 -13.99 -6.41
C PHE A 75 3.30 -15.13 -7.44
N ARG A 76 2.23 -15.92 -7.46
CA ARG A 76 2.10 -17.06 -8.38
C ARG A 76 1.82 -16.66 -9.83
N ARG A 77 0.95 -15.68 -10.05
CA ARG A 77 0.47 -15.30 -11.39
C ARG A 77 0.98 -13.94 -11.86
N GLY A 78 1.37 -13.08 -10.94
CA GLY A 78 1.82 -11.72 -11.18
C GLY A 78 3.33 -11.50 -11.00
N ASN A 79 4.14 -12.54 -10.81
CA ASN A 79 5.57 -12.44 -10.49
C ASN A 79 6.36 -11.58 -11.49
N LYS A 80 5.95 -11.56 -12.77
CA LYS A 80 6.55 -10.70 -13.80
C LYS A 80 6.37 -9.20 -13.56
N ARG A 81 5.49 -8.82 -12.64
CA ARG A 81 5.24 -7.43 -12.24
C ARG A 81 5.99 -7.02 -10.98
N LEU A 82 6.63 -7.98 -10.35
CA LEU A 82 7.53 -7.74 -9.23
C LEU A 82 8.95 -7.52 -9.75
N ILE A 83 9.80 -7.03 -8.86
CA ILE A 83 11.21 -6.81 -9.17
C ILE A 83 11.85 -8.09 -9.69
N GLN A 84 12.67 -7.98 -10.72
CA GLN A 84 13.45 -9.06 -11.32
C GLN A 84 14.92 -8.72 -11.16
N SER A 85 15.80 -9.69 -11.36
CA SER A 85 17.26 -9.51 -11.23
C SER A 85 17.82 -8.39 -12.11
N ASP A 86 17.21 -8.15 -13.27
CA ASP A 86 17.60 -7.11 -14.23
C ASP A 86 16.95 -5.74 -13.97
N SER A 87 15.97 -5.67 -13.04
CA SER A 87 15.21 -4.44 -12.83
C SER A 87 16.05 -3.31 -12.26
N LEU A 88 17.00 -3.59 -11.37
CA LEU A 88 17.88 -2.58 -10.79
C LEU A 88 18.78 -1.93 -11.86
N ASN A 89 19.35 -2.74 -12.76
CA ASN A 89 20.16 -2.23 -13.87
C ASN A 89 19.34 -1.37 -14.85
N LYS A 90 18.04 -1.68 -15.00
CA LYS A 90 17.13 -0.89 -15.85
C LYS A 90 16.73 0.44 -15.21
N LEU A 91 16.76 0.53 -13.88
CA LEU A 91 16.52 1.79 -13.17
C LEU A 91 17.64 2.82 -13.35
N THR A 92 18.83 2.42 -13.80
CA THR A 92 19.90 3.38 -14.17
C THR A 92 19.62 4.11 -15.49
N GLN A 93 18.68 3.61 -16.30
CA GLN A 93 18.35 4.18 -17.62
C GLN A 93 17.24 5.23 -17.50
N PHE A 94 17.47 6.26 -16.67
CA PHE A 94 16.51 7.33 -16.40
C PHE A 94 15.91 7.93 -17.68
N GLY A 95 14.59 8.20 -17.65
CA GLY A 95 13.85 8.81 -18.77
C GLY A 95 13.46 7.86 -19.90
N LYS A 96 14.04 6.65 -19.99
CA LYS A 96 13.66 5.67 -21.02
C LYS A 96 12.38 4.92 -20.61
N PRO A 97 11.56 4.41 -21.54
CA PRO A 97 10.35 3.62 -21.22
C PRO A 97 10.63 2.44 -20.29
N ILE A 98 11.80 1.81 -20.41
CA ILE A 98 12.20 0.68 -19.57
C ILE A 98 12.41 1.08 -18.11
N TRP A 99 12.81 2.32 -17.83
CA TRP A 99 12.96 2.87 -16.50
C TRP A 99 11.62 2.92 -15.77
N TRP A 100 10.59 3.48 -16.42
CA TRP A 100 9.23 3.55 -15.87
C TRP A 100 8.66 2.18 -15.54
N TYR A 101 8.86 1.22 -16.43
CA TYR A 101 8.42 -0.15 -16.21
C TYR A 101 9.13 -0.82 -15.02
N SER A 102 10.43 -0.57 -14.87
CA SER A 102 11.22 -1.10 -13.75
C SER A 102 10.87 -0.40 -12.43
N LEU A 103 10.59 0.90 -12.47
CA LEU A 103 10.09 1.65 -11.30
C LEU A 103 8.74 1.11 -10.84
N HIS A 104 7.81 0.85 -11.75
CA HIS A 104 6.52 0.23 -11.41
C HIS A 104 6.67 -1.14 -10.75
N ARG A 105 7.61 -1.97 -11.24
CA ARG A 105 7.94 -3.26 -10.60
C ARG A 105 8.49 -3.09 -9.18
N LEU A 106 9.38 -2.13 -8.99
CA LEU A 106 9.93 -1.81 -7.68
C LEU A 106 8.82 -1.37 -6.72
N VAL A 107 7.98 -0.42 -7.13
CA VAL A 107 6.84 0.05 -6.33
C VAL A 107 5.89 -1.10 -5.98
N ASN A 108 5.51 -1.95 -6.92
CA ASN A 108 4.66 -3.11 -6.64
C ASN A 108 5.28 -4.05 -5.59
N THR A 109 6.59 -4.25 -5.65
CA THR A 109 7.30 -5.12 -4.70
C THR A 109 7.34 -4.48 -3.31
N LEU A 110 7.70 -3.19 -3.24
CA LEU A 110 7.71 -2.44 -1.98
C LEU A 110 6.31 -2.39 -1.36
N THR A 111 5.26 -2.22 -2.18
CA THR A 111 3.86 -2.26 -1.75
C THR A 111 3.52 -3.54 -0.99
N LEU A 112 3.92 -4.71 -1.52
CA LEU A 112 3.67 -5.98 -0.84
C LEU A 112 4.38 -6.05 0.52
N PHE A 113 5.66 -5.63 0.59
CA PHE A 113 6.41 -5.63 1.85
C PHE A 113 5.86 -4.61 2.85
N ALA A 114 5.65 -3.37 2.42
CA ALA A 114 5.17 -2.31 3.30
C ALA A 114 3.76 -2.61 3.84
N LEU A 115 2.87 -3.20 3.01
CA LEU A 115 1.55 -3.60 3.48
C LEU A 115 1.61 -4.79 4.44
N THR A 116 2.47 -5.77 4.18
CA THR A 116 2.71 -6.88 5.13
C THR A 116 3.19 -6.32 6.47
N PHE A 117 4.14 -5.40 6.45
CA PHE A 117 4.68 -4.78 7.65
C PHE A 117 3.65 -3.89 8.37
N ALA A 118 2.82 -3.15 7.63
CA ALA A 118 1.73 -2.36 8.19
C ALA A 118 0.71 -3.24 8.93
N LEU A 119 0.29 -4.35 8.33
CA LEU A 119 -0.65 -5.27 8.94
C LEU A 119 -0.05 -5.94 10.19
N TYR A 120 1.22 -6.34 10.12
CA TYR A 120 1.91 -6.92 11.26
C TYR A 120 2.07 -5.92 12.39
N SER A 121 2.58 -4.71 12.12
CA SER A 121 2.78 -3.68 13.14
C SER A 121 1.46 -3.20 13.74
N GLY A 122 0.41 -3.04 12.93
CA GLY A 122 -0.93 -2.72 13.41
C GLY A 122 -1.49 -3.79 14.37
N ARG A 123 -1.27 -5.07 14.03
CA ARG A 123 -1.68 -6.17 14.92
C ARG A 123 -0.90 -6.16 16.24
N MET A 124 0.39 -5.81 16.20
CA MET A 124 1.24 -5.71 17.39
C MET A 124 0.89 -4.51 18.29
N MET A 125 0.11 -3.55 17.79
CA MET A 125 -0.42 -2.43 18.58
C MET A 125 -1.73 -2.77 19.29
N ASP A 126 -2.39 -3.87 18.96
CA ASP A 126 -3.65 -4.26 19.60
C ASP A 126 -3.43 -4.50 21.11
N SER A 127 -4.15 -3.75 21.96
CA SER A 127 -4.06 -3.78 23.42
C SER A 127 -4.23 -5.16 24.04
N LYS A 128 -4.89 -6.08 23.34
CA LYS A 128 -5.04 -7.48 23.79
C LYS A 128 -3.72 -8.27 23.80
N TRP A 129 -2.70 -7.77 23.14
CA TRP A 129 -1.38 -8.39 23.00
C TRP A 129 -0.30 -7.66 23.80
N LEU A 130 -0.64 -6.51 24.38
CA LEU A 130 0.24 -5.67 25.19
C LEU A 130 -0.20 -5.75 26.66
N PRO A 131 0.72 -5.65 27.63
CA PRO A 131 0.36 -5.43 29.03
C PRO A 131 -0.53 -4.19 29.15
N GLU A 132 -1.53 -4.24 30.03
CA GLU A 132 -2.54 -3.21 30.19
C GLU A 132 -1.92 -1.80 30.27
N GLY A 133 -2.33 -0.92 29.37
CA GLY A 133 -2.22 0.52 29.51
C GLY A 133 -1.00 1.19 28.87
N GLU A 134 -0.07 0.48 28.26
CA GLU A 134 1.08 1.13 27.62
C GLU A 134 1.05 0.98 26.08
N LEU A 135 0.96 2.13 25.40
CA LEU A 135 1.21 2.18 23.95
C LEU A 135 2.65 1.75 23.66
N ASN A 136 2.83 0.66 22.94
CA ASN A 136 4.16 0.28 22.50
C ASN A 136 4.65 1.25 21.41
N HIS A 137 5.42 2.25 21.82
CA HIS A 137 5.94 3.30 20.95
C HIS A 137 6.70 2.75 19.74
N PHE A 138 7.42 1.63 19.89
CA PHE A 138 8.13 1.02 18.77
C PHE A 138 7.16 0.59 17.65
N TRP A 139 6.10 -0.14 18.00
CA TRP A 139 5.12 -0.60 17.02
C TRP A 139 4.28 0.54 16.46
N TYR A 140 3.98 1.55 17.27
CA TYR A 140 3.31 2.76 16.80
C TYR A 140 4.12 3.46 15.70
N TYR A 141 5.40 3.75 15.95
CA TYR A 141 6.26 4.40 14.95
C TYR A 141 6.52 3.51 13.74
N ALA A 142 6.65 2.21 13.93
CA ALA A 142 6.78 1.24 12.84
C ALA A 142 5.53 1.23 11.93
N HIS A 143 4.35 1.28 12.54
CA HIS A 143 3.08 1.35 11.81
C HIS A 143 2.91 2.68 11.06
N LEU A 144 3.23 3.79 11.72
CA LEU A 144 3.20 5.12 11.12
C LEU A 144 4.18 5.24 9.95
N LEU A 145 5.40 4.70 10.09
CA LEU A 145 6.37 4.64 8.99
C LEU A 145 5.83 3.85 7.79
N SER A 146 5.14 2.73 8.04
CA SER A 146 4.49 1.95 6.98
C SER A 146 3.45 2.77 6.24
N TRP A 147 2.66 3.57 6.94
CA TRP A 147 1.68 4.48 6.35
C TRP A 147 2.36 5.54 5.48
N LEU A 148 3.44 6.18 5.96
CA LEU A 148 4.20 7.17 5.18
C LEU A 148 4.78 6.56 3.90
N ILE A 149 5.33 5.35 3.97
CA ILE A 149 5.83 4.63 2.80
C ILE A 149 4.68 4.41 1.79
N LYS A 150 3.48 4.05 2.25
CA LYS A 150 2.31 3.87 1.39
C LYS A 150 1.88 5.16 0.71
N VAL A 151 1.87 6.28 1.41
CA VAL A 151 1.56 7.59 0.81
C VAL A 151 2.58 7.90 -0.30
N LEU A 152 3.87 7.71 -0.04
CA LEU A 152 4.92 7.94 -1.03
C LEU A 152 4.74 7.03 -2.26
N GLU A 153 4.44 5.75 -2.07
CA GLU A 153 4.18 4.81 -3.16
C GLU A 153 3.00 5.24 -4.04
N ILE A 154 1.91 5.72 -3.42
CA ILE A 154 0.74 6.23 -4.16
C ILE A 154 1.13 7.44 -4.99
N VAL A 155 1.88 8.39 -4.42
CA VAL A 155 2.37 9.57 -5.14
C VAL A 155 3.23 9.17 -6.35
N ILE A 156 4.14 8.21 -6.18
CA ILE A 156 4.97 7.69 -7.27
C ILE A 156 4.10 7.03 -8.35
N LEU A 157 3.12 6.21 -7.96
CA LEU A 157 2.21 5.57 -8.92
C LEU A 157 1.39 6.59 -9.71
N LEU A 158 0.88 7.63 -9.04
CA LEU A 158 0.15 8.72 -9.71
C LEU A 158 1.06 9.48 -10.69
N ALA A 159 2.31 9.73 -10.32
CA ALA A 159 3.29 10.35 -11.21
C ALA A 159 3.59 9.46 -12.44
N ILE A 160 3.71 8.13 -12.25
CA ILE A 160 3.88 7.19 -13.35
C ILE A 160 2.66 7.24 -14.28
N ILE A 161 1.45 7.19 -13.74
CA ILE A 161 0.21 7.24 -14.51
C ILE A 161 0.11 8.56 -15.29
N ALA A 162 0.39 9.69 -14.64
CA ALA A 162 0.40 11.00 -15.28
C ALA A 162 1.40 11.06 -16.46
N ALA A 163 2.61 10.53 -16.28
CA ALA A 163 3.62 10.47 -17.33
C ALA A 163 3.22 9.58 -18.53
N TRP A 164 2.28 8.64 -18.34
CA TRP A 164 1.74 7.82 -19.42
C TRP A 164 0.57 8.47 -20.14
N ILE A 165 -0.23 9.27 -19.44
CA ILE A 165 -1.46 9.91 -19.96
C ILE A 165 -1.14 11.20 -20.69
N VAL A 166 -0.16 11.99 -20.21
CA VAL A 166 0.24 13.24 -20.85
C VAL A 166 0.77 12.92 -22.26
N PRO A 167 0.12 13.37 -23.36
CA PRO A 167 0.63 13.20 -24.69
C PRO A 167 2.03 13.82 -24.75
N LYS A 168 2.99 13.13 -25.36
CA LYS A 168 4.23 13.75 -25.76
C LYS A 168 3.85 14.69 -26.90
N PHE A 169 3.69 15.96 -26.59
CA PHE A 169 3.63 17.02 -27.58
C PHE A 169 5.06 17.17 -28.13
N ASP A 170 5.34 16.47 -29.21
CA ASP A 170 6.47 16.72 -30.10
C ASP A 170 5.98 17.54 -31.29
#